data_b9bf95e1dec06d5d7d4a63b050287253
#
_entry.id   b9bf95e1dec06d5d7d4a63b050287253
#
_cell.length_a   1.000
_cell.length_b   1.000
_cell.length_c   1.000
_cell.angle_alpha   90.00
_cell.angle_beta   90.00
_cell.angle_gamma   90.00
#
_symmetry.space_group_name_H-M   'P 1'
#
loop_
_entity.id
_entity.type
_entity.pdbx_description
1 polymer ?
#
loop_
_entity_poly.entity_id
_entity_poly.type
_entity_poly.pdbx_seq_one_letter_code
_entity_poly.pdbx_strand_id
1 'polypeptide(L)'
;QHDGLHLLVVAHAGGSALASDVIWREIELLRAEKPVIVSMGSYAASGGYYISCPADAIVADKMTLTGSIGVFGMFLDTRDALKNKLGITVDGVKSNASADFAATSPLTPLQRAMIMRGVDRVYTTFTNHVAEGRNLPIGKVLDIAGGRVWLGKDALEVGLIDTYGLSLIHI
;
A
#
# COMPACT_ATOMS: atom_id res chain seq x y z
N GLN A 1 -2.24 24.21 -27.31
CA GLN A 1 -2.06 23.98 -25.87
C GLN A 1 -3.33 23.32 -25.39
N HIS A 2 -3.29 22.04 -25.02
CA HIS A 2 -4.43 21.38 -24.39
C HIS A 2 -4.34 21.69 -22.88
N ASP A 3 -5.16 22.64 -22.44
CA ASP A 3 -5.39 22.95 -21.02
C ASP A 3 -6.23 21.82 -20.40
N GLY A 4 -5.66 20.62 -20.35
CA GLY A 4 -6.30 19.44 -19.80
C GLY A 4 -5.74 19.07 -18.42
N LEU A 5 -6.52 18.32 -17.65
CA LEU A 5 -6.08 17.64 -16.43
C LEU A 5 -5.95 16.15 -16.69
N HIS A 6 -5.21 15.44 -15.85
CA HIS A 6 -5.20 13.98 -15.80
C HIS A 6 -6.23 13.50 -14.79
N LEU A 7 -7.15 12.64 -15.24
CA LEU A 7 -8.10 11.97 -14.37
C LEU A 7 -7.68 10.50 -14.20
N LEU A 8 -7.36 10.11 -12.99
CA LEU A 8 -7.03 8.74 -12.63
C LEU A 8 -8.19 8.13 -11.84
N VAL A 9 -8.77 7.05 -12.36
CA VAL A 9 -9.80 6.29 -11.64
C VAL A 9 -9.14 5.12 -10.91
N VAL A 10 -9.29 5.07 -9.59
CA VAL A 10 -8.69 4.04 -8.74
C VAL A 10 -9.77 3.22 -8.06
N ALA A 11 -9.83 1.93 -8.40
CA ALA A 11 -10.71 0.94 -7.77
C ALA A 11 -9.89 -0.31 -7.42
N HIS A 12 -9.00 -0.19 -6.43
CA HIS A 12 -8.01 -1.23 -6.10
C HIS A 12 -7.74 -1.31 -4.59
N ALA A 13 -7.76 -2.54 -4.07
CA ALA A 13 -7.56 -2.80 -2.63
C ALA A 13 -6.08 -2.75 -2.19
N GLY A 14 -5.16 -2.62 -3.11
CA GLY A 14 -3.72 -2.66 -2.84
C GLY A 14 -3.04 -3.95 -3.33
N GLY A 15 -1.77 -4.12 -2.95
CA GLY A 15 -0.97 -5.25 -3.41
C GLY A 15 0.53 -5.01 -3.25
N SER A 16 1.30 -5.23 -4.32
CA SER A 16 2.76 -5.07 -4.30
C SER A 16 3.19 -3.64 -4.00
N ALA A 17 3.93 -3.45 -2.91
CA ALA A 17 4.50 -2.16 -2.55
C ALA A 17 5.43 -1.61 -3.65
N LEU A 18 6.24 -2.47 -4.26
CA LEU A 18 7.13 -2.08 -5.36
C LEU A 18 6.34 -1.57 -6.57
N ALA A 19 5.28 -2.29 -6.98
CA ALA A 19 4.45 -1.84 -8.10
C ALA A 19 3.76 -0.51 -7.79
N SER A 20 3.28 -0.34 -6.56
CA SER A 20 2.65 0.92 -6.12
C SER A 20 3.64 2.08 -6.14
N ASP A 21 4.88 1.86 -5.73
CA ASP A 21 5.94 2.87 -5.73
C ASP A 21 6.32 3.31 -7.15
N VAL A 22 6.44 2.36 -8.08
CA VAL A 22 6.68 2.67 -9.50
C VAL A 22 5.55 3.51 -10.08
N ILE A 23 4.29 3.15 -9.83
CA ILE A 23 3.13 3.91 -10.31
C ILE A 23 3.06 5.28 -9.62
N TRP A 24 3.31 5.36 -8.32
CA TRP A 24 3.40 6.60 -7.57
C TRP A 24 4.39 7.57 -8.22
N ARG A 25 5.56 7.07 -8.59
CA ARG A 25 6.60 7.88 -9.26
C ARG A 25 6.12 8.45 -10.60
N GLU A 26 5.42 7.65 -11.41
CA GLU A 26 4.87 8.11 -12.68
C GLU A 26 3.79 9.18 -12.47
N ILE A 27 2.97 9.07 -11.42
CA ILE A 27 1.98 10.09 -11.08
C ILE A 27 2.65 11.40 -10.65
N GLU A 28 3.72 11.34 -9.88
CA GLU A 28 4.53 12.51 -9.54
C GLU A 28 5.10 13.21 -10.79
N LEU A 29 5.54 12.45 -11.79
CA LEU A 29 6.02 13.00 -13.06
C LEU A 29 4.87 13.65 -13.86
N LEU A 30 3.70 13.00 -13.90
CA LEU A 30 2.51 13.58 -14.56
C LEU A 30 2.06 14.88 -13.90
N ARG A 31 2.10 14.97 -12.56
CA ARG A 31 1.77 16.18 -11.83
C ARG A 31 2.68 17.36 -12.16
N ALA A 32 3.93 17.10 -12.51
CA ALA A 32 4.84 18.15 -12.94
C ALA A 32 4.44 18.78 -14.28
N GLU A 33 3.64 18.07 -15.09
CA GLU A 33 3.17 18.56 -16.39
C GLU A 33 1.75 19.14 -16.32
N LYS A 34 0.84 18.47 -15.62
CA LYS A 34 -0.58 18.84 -15.52
C LYS A 34 -1.19 18.39 -14.20
N PRO A 35 -2.21 19.07 -13.68
CA PRO A 35 -2.93 18.63 -12.50
C PRO A 35 -3.46 17.19 -12.65
N VAL A 36 -3.28 16.40 -11.61
CA VAL A 36 -3.78 15.02 -11.51
C VAL A 36 -4.90 14.96 -10.49
N ILE A 37 -6.08 14.53 -10.90
CA ILE A 37 -7.22 14.28 -10.02
C ILE A 37 -7.44 12.78 -9.93
N VAL A 38 -7.56 12.26 -8.71
CA VAL A 38 -7.94 10.86 -8.45
C VAL A 38 -9.44 10.79 -8.14
N SER A 39 -10.14 9.93 -8.85
CA SER A 39 -11.51 9.51 -8.51
C SER A 39 -11.47 8.08 -7.98
N MET A 40 -11.83 7.90 -6.70
CA MET A 40 -11.85 6.59 -6.07
C MET A 40 -13.17 5.89 -6.34
N GLY A 41 -13.09 4.59 -6.67
CA GLY A 41 -14.25 3.71 -6.75
C GLY A 41 -14.75 3.25 -5.38
N SER A 42 -15.36 2.07 -5.32
CA SER A 42 -15.87 1.51 -4.06
C SER A 42 -14.77 1.29 -3.01
N TYR A 43 -13.55 1.05 -3.46
CA TYR A 43 -12.37 0.96 -2.60
C TYR A 43 -11.12 1.44 -3.34
N ALA A 44 -10.26 2.15 -2.60
CA ALA A 44 -8.93 2.57 -3.02
C ALA A 44 -8.04 2.61 -1.77
N ALA A 45 -7.56 1.44 -1.36
CA ALA A 45 -6.90 1.23 -0.07
C ALA A 45 -5.49 0.65 -0.23
N SER A 46 -4.64 0.77 0.79
CA SER A 46 -3.26 0.26 0.78
C SER A 46 -2.50 0.74 -0.47
N GLY A 47 -2.02 -0.15 -1.35
CA GLY A 47 -1.40 0.24 -2.62
C GLY A 47 -2.29 1.11 -3.51
N GLY A 48 -3.63 0.98 -3.44
CA GLY A 48 -4.57 1.87 -4.11
C GLY A 48 -4.53 3.28 -3.54
N TYR A 49 -4.40 3.44 -2.22
CA TYR A 49 -4.18 4.74 -1.59
C TYR A 49 -2.76 5.27 -1.83
N TYR A 50 -1.76 4.38 -1.86
CA TYR A 50 -0.37 4.72 -2.16
C TYR A 50 -0.23 5.48 -3.49
N ILE A 51 -0.86 4.96 -4.55
CA ILE A 51 -0.84 5.61 -5.86
C ILE A 51 -1.75 6.84 -5.93
N SER A 52 -2.72 6.97 -5.04
CA SER A 52 -3.66 8.10 -5.01
C SER A 52 -3.13 9.29 -4.23
N CYS A 53 -2.32 9.05 -3.18
CA CYS A 53 -1.94 10.11 -2.23
C CYS A 53 -1.15 11.28 -2.84
N PRO A 54 -0.40 11.16 -3.96
CA PRO A 54 0.29 12.30 -4.54
C PRO A 54 -0.63 13.22 -5.36
N ALA A 55 -1.88 12.83 -5.68
CA ALA A 55 -2.76 13.61 -6.54
C ALA A 55 -3.04 15.01 -5.99
N ASP A 56 -3.28 15.97 -6.89
CA ASP A 56 -3.63 17.36 -6.53
C ASP A 56 -5.02 17.44 -5.88
N ALA A 57 -5.92 16.52 -6.26
CA ALA A 57 -7.20 16.33 -5.57
C ALA A 57 -7.65 14.87 -5.61
N ILE A 58 -8.26 14.42 -4.52
CA ILE A 58 -8.83 13.09 -4.37
C ILE A 58 -10.33 13.20 -4.09
N VAL A 59 -11.11 12.59 -4.97
CA VAL A 59 -12.59 12.55 -4.90
C VAL A 59 -13.00 11.11 -4.58
N ALA A 60 -13.88 10.93 -3.59
CA ALA A 60 -14.40 9.63 -3.21
C ALA A 60 -15.89 9.72 -2.80
N ASP A 61 -16.60 8.60 -2.87
CA ASP A 61 -17.92 8.48 -2.26
C ASP A 61 -17.79 8.35 -0.73
N LYS A 62 -18.83 8.74 0.01
CA LYS A 62 -18.86 8.61 1.48
C LYS A 62 -18.66 7.19 1.98
N MET A 63 -19.04 6.20 1.16
CA MET A 63 -18.94 4.78 1.46
C MET A 63 -17.68 4.14 0.88
N THR A 64 -16.86 4.85 0.12
CA THR A 64 -15.56 4.35 -0.38
C THR A 64 -14.71 3.86 0.78
N LEU A 65 -14.16 2.66 0.65
CA LEU A 65 -13.15 2.14 1.56
C LEU A 65 -11.77 2.59 1.11
N THR A 66 -11.06 3.34 1.97
CA THR A 66 -9.76 3.91 1.64
C THR A 66 -8.77 3.87 2.81
N GLY A 67 -7.62 4.53 2.68
CA GLY A 67 -6.56 4.49 3.68
C GLY A 67 -5.85 3.14 3.67
N SER A 68 -5.95 2.36 4.74
CA SER A 68 -5.17 1.13 4.94
C SER A 68 -3.67 1.38 4.74
N ILE A 69 -3.19 2.51 5.31
CA ILE A 69 -1.79 2.92 5.25
C ILE A 69 -0.98 2.01 6.17
N GLY A 70 -0.52 0.91 5.59
CA GLY A 70 0.16 -0.14 6.34
C GLY A 70 0.84 -1.15 5.43
N VAL A 71 1.68 -1.97 6.03
CA VAL A 71 2.46 -3.01 5.34
C VAL A 71 2.39 -4.29 6.14
N PHE A 72 2.15 -5.40 5.49
CA PHE A 72 2.24 -6.73 6.09
C PHE A 72 2.94 -7.70 5.14
N GLY A 73 3.55 -8.72 5.71
CA GLY A 73 4.08 -9.85 4.96
C GLY A 73 3.54 -11.15 5.55
N MET A 74 3.28 -12.14 4.71
CA MET A 74 2.86 -13.47 5.11
C MET A 74 3.91 -14.49 4.69
N PHE A 75 4.37 -15.27 5.65
CA PHE A 75 5.32 -16.37 5.44
C PHE A 75 4.70 -17.66 5.93
N LEU A 76 4.66 -18.66 5.06
CA LEU A 76 4.15 -19.99 5.38
C LEU A 76 5.31 -20.87 5.86
N ASP A 77 5.10 -21.61 6.96
CA ASP A 77 5.93 -22.74 7.36
C ASP A 77 5.08 -24.01 7.22
N THR A 78 5.40 -24.83 6.25
CA THR A 78 4.66 -26.06 5.95
C THR A 78 5.37 -27.32 6.48
N ARG A 79 6.51 -27.19 7.12
CA ARG A 79 7.37 -28.31 7.52
C ARG A 79 6.63 -29.35 8.37
N ASP A 80 5.95 -28.88 9.42
CA ASP A 80 5.24 -29.80 10.34
C ASP A 80 4.03 -30.44 9.66
N ALA A 81 3.36 -29.75 8.76
CA ALA A 81 2.27 -30.30 7.97
C ALA A 81 2.77 -31.39 7.01
N LEU A 82 3.86 -31.13 6.28
CA LEU A 82 4.49 -32.10 5.40
C LEU A 82 4.94 -33.35 6.18
N LYS A 83 5.64 -33.18 7.28
CA LYS A 83 6.15 -34.27 8.10
C LYS A 83 5.03 -35.07 8.74
N ASN A 84 4.09 -34.41 9.42
CA ASN A 84 3.13 -35.11 10.30
C ASN A 84 1.89 -35.62 9.55
N LYS A 85 1.56 -35.02 8.37
CA LYS A 85 0.38 -35.39 7.59
C LYS A 85 0.73 -36.23 6.35
N LEU A 86 1.91 -35.99 5.75
CA LEU A 86 2.29 -36.63 4.49
C LEU A 86 3.53 -37.52 4.62
N GLY A 87 4.21 -37.53 5.80
CA GLY A 87 5.43 -38.27 5.99
C GLY A 87 6.64 -37.79 5.19
N ILE A 88 6.54 -36.55 4.64
CA ILE A 88 7.57 -35.95 3.79
C ILE A 88 8.53 -35.13 4.66
N THR A 89 9.81 -35.41 4.58
CA THR A 89 10.87 -34.58 5.16
C THR A 89 11.63 -33.88 4.02
N VAL A 90 11.92 -32.59 4.22
CA VAL A 90 12.69 -31.79 3.28
C VAL A 90 14.04 -31.50 3.91
N ASP A 91 15.11 -31.78 3.20
CA ASP A 91 16.48 -31.42 3.56
C ASP A 91 17.06 -30.48 2.50
N GLY A 92 18.05 -29.66 2.88
CA GLY A 92 18.61 -28.65 1.99
C GLY A 92 20.01 -28.24 2.38
N VAL A 93 20.78 -27.83 1.38
CA VAL A 93 22.12 -27.26 1.53
C VAL A 93 22.02 -25.75 1.37
N LYS A 94 22.65 -25.00 2.26
CA LYS A 94 22.63 -23.53 2.29
C LYS A 94 24.04 -22.98 2.08
N SER A 95 24.18 -21.96 1.26
CA SER A 95 25.44 -21.24 1.07
C SER A 95 25.81 -20.36 2.28
N ASN A 96 24.82 -19.93 3.04
CA ASN A 96 24.98 -19.15 4.28
C ASN A 96 23.72 -19.22 5.15
N ALA A 97 23.77 -18.69 6.37
CA ALA A 97 22.67 -18.76 7.36
C ALA A 97 21.37 -18.04 6.90
N SER A 98 21.44 -17.14 5.93
CA SER A 98 20.30 -16.35 5.45
C SER A 98 19.81 -16.77 4.05
N ALA A 99 20.40 -17.77 3.43
CA ALA A 99 20.16 -18.12 2.02
C ALA A 99 18.84 -18.89 1.77
N ASP A 100 18.13 -19.30 2.81
CA ASP A 100 16.94 -20.13 2.66
C ASP A 100 15.70 -19.40 3.23
N PHE A 101 14.79 -19.05 2.32
CA PHE A 101 13.45 -18.53 2.63
C PHE A 101 12.36 -19.51 2.15
N ALA A 102 12.64 -20.80 2.18
CA ALA A 102 11.70 -21.82 1.75
C ALA A 102 10.53 -21.95 2.74
N ALA A 103 9.34 -22.21 2.23
CA ALA A 103 8.16 -22.49 3.04
C ALA A 103 8.24 -23.82 3.81
N THR A 104 9.32 -24.59 3.65
CA THR A 104 9.60 -25.86 4.29
C THR A 104 10.50 -25.75 5.52
N SER A 105 10.90 -24.53 5.88
CA SER A 105 11.71 -24.28 7.08
C SER A 105 11.25 -23.03 7.82
N PRO A 106 11.30 -23.04 9.19
CA PRO A 106 10.95 -21.87 9.97
C PRO A 106 11.97 -20.74 9.75
N LEU A 107 11.48 -19.51 9.79
CA LEU A 107 12.36 -18.35 9.75
C LEU A 107 13.28 -18.31 10.98
N THR A 108 14.57 -18.15 10.74
CA THR A 108 15.54 -17.88 11.79
C THR A 108 15.33 -16.47 12.38
N PRO A 109 15.82 -16.19 13.61
CA PRO A 109 15.76 -14.83 14.17
C PRO A 109 16.39 -13.77 13.26
N LEU A 110 17.49 -14.11 12.58
CA LEU A 110 18.15 -13.21 11.62
C LEU A 110 17.25 -12.90 10.41
N GLN A 111 16.67 -13.93 9.80
CA GLN A 111 15.76 -13.77 8.66
C GLN A 111 14.53 -12.96 9.06
N ARG A 112 13.94 -13.22 10.23
CA ARG A 112 12.84 -12.42 10.77
C ARG A 112 13.22 -10.96 10.93
N ALA A 113 14.40 -10.66 11.49
CA ALA A 113 14.89 -9.30 11.65
C ALA A 113 15.14 -8.60 10.29
N MET A 114 15.60 -9.34 9.26
CA MET A 114 15.76 -8.80 7.91
C MET A 114 14.41 -8.44 7.28
N ILE A 115 13.42 -9.32 7.41
CA ILE A 115 12.05 -9.08 6.92
C ILE A 115 11.44 -7.86 7.61
N MET A 116 11.53 -7.79 8.95
CA MET A 116 10.98 -6.65 9.71
C MET A 116 11.60 -5.33 9.28
N ARG A 117 12.92 -5.26 9.09
CA ARG A 117 13.56 -4.06 8.53
C ARG A 117 13.04 -3.69 7.14
N GLY A 118 12.71 -4.68 6.31
CA GLY A 118 12.08 -4.46 5.01
C GLY A 118 10.68 -3.85 5.15
N VAL A 119 9.87 -4.42 6.03
CA VAL A 119 8.51 -3.92 6.34
C VAL A 119 8.57 -2.49 6.88
N ASP A 120 9.45 -2.21 7.84
CA ASP A 120 9.62 -0.89 8.45
C ASP A 120 10.03 0.15 7.40
N ARG A 121 10.92 -0.21 6.48
CA ARG A 121 11.34 0.68 5.38
C ARG A 121 10.17 1.03 4.47
N VAL A 122 9.41 0.04 4.01
CA VAL A 122 8.24 0.26 3.15
C VAL A 122 7.19 1.08 3.87
N TYR A 123 6.93 0.81 5.16
CA TYR A 123 6.00 1.58 5.97
C TYR A 123 6.42 3.06 6.10
N THR A 124 7.69 3.30 6.39
CA THR A 124 8.25 4.65 6.48
C THR A 124 8.13 5.40 5.14
N THR A 125 8.44 4.73 4.02
CA THR A 125 8.28 5.32 2.69
C THR A 125 6.82 5.68 2.42
N PHE A 126 5.90 4.75 2.67
CA PHE A 126 4.47 4.99 2.44
C PHE A 126 3.93 6.15 3.30
N THR A 127 4.23 6.17 4.59
CA THR A 127 3.78 7.26 5.47
C THR A 127 4.35 8.61 5.10
N ASN A 128 5.61 8.67 4.62
CA ASN A 128 6.20 9.90 4.10
C ASN A 128 5.52 10.37 2.81
N HIS A 129 5.26 9.48 1.85
CA HIS A 129 4.53 9.83 0.63
C HIS A 129 3.13 10.38 0.93
N VAL A 130 2.44 9.80 1.92
CA VAL A 130 1.14 10.33 2.37
C VAL A 130 1.31 11.71 3.02
N ALA A 131 2.31 11.89 3.87
CA ALA A 131 2.56 13.18 4.53
C ALA A 131 2.84 14.28 3.50
N GLU A 132 3.68 14.00 2.52
CA GLU A 132 4.04 14.92 1.43
C GLU A 132 2.83 15.18 0.51
N GLY A 133 2.22 14.14 -0.02
CA GLY A 133 1.14 14.25 -0.99
C GLY A 133 -0.14 14.88 -0.43
N ARG A 134 -0.42 14.66 0.88
CA ARG A 134 -1.60 15.23 1.55
C ARG A 134 -1.28 16.48 2.38
N ASN A 135 -0.04 16.96 2.35
CA ASN A 135 0.44 18.10 3.16
C ASN A 135 0.06 17.95 4.65
N LEU A 136 0.24 16.75 5.21
CA LEU A 136 -0.07 16.41 6.59
C LEU A 136 1.22 16.26 7.41
N PRO A 137 1.25 16.72 8.66
CA PRO A 137 2.37 16.40 9.56
C PRO A 137 2.52 14.89 9.72
N ILE A 138 3.75 14.38 9.68
CA ILE A 138 4.02 12.94 9.77
C ILE A 138 3.41 12.30 11.03
N GLY A 139 3.41 13.03 12.16
CA GLY A 139 2.76 12.55 13.39
C GLY A 139 1.28 12.28 13.20
N LYS A 140 0.56 13.17 12.50
CA LYS A 140 -0.86 12.97 12.19
C LYS A 140 -1.06 11.77 11.25
N VAL A 141 -0.17 11.58 10.29
CA VAL A 141 -0.23 10.41 9.39
C VAL A 141 -0.04 9.13 10.19
N LEU A 142 0.92 9.07 11.12
CA LEU A 142 1.15 7.89 11.95
C LEU A 142 -0.05 7.55 12.85
N ASP A 143 -0.77 8.56 13.36
CA ASP A 143 -1.98 8.38 14.18
C ASP A 143 -3.14 7.73 13.40
N ILE A 144 -3.23 7.99 12.09
CA ILE A 144 -4.30 7.49 11.21
C ILE A 144 -3.90 6.30 10.34
N ALA A 145 -2.62 5.93 10.36
CA ALA A 145 -2.04 4.80 9.62
C ALA A 145 -2.22 3.45 10.35
N GLY A 146 -1.16 2.61 10.36
CA GLY A 146 -1.19 1.31 11.03
C GLY A 146 -2.09 0.28 10.34
N GLY A 147 -2.38 0.46 9.05
CA GLY A 147 -3.24 -0.41 8.26
C GLY A 147 -4.74 -0.17 8.48
N ARG A 148 -5.13 0.86 9.21
CA ARG A 148 -6.55 1.18 9.44
C ARG A 148 -7.23 1.55 8.13
N VAL A 149 -8.40 0.94 7.90
CA VAL A 149 -9.30 1.27 6.78
C VAL A 149 -10.27 2.36 7.23
N TRP A 150 -10.50 3.32 6.38
CA TRP A 150 -11.40 4.45 6.59
C TRP A 150 -12.54 4.43 5.59
N LEU A 151 -13.74 4.81 6.03
CA LEU A 151 -14.79 5.19 5.09
C LEU A 151 -14.50 6.58 4.52
N GLY A 152 -14.92 6.86 3.28
CA GLY A 152 -14.72 8.15 2.64
C GLY A 152 -15.19 9.32 3.49
N LYS A 153 -16.33 9.17 4.21
CA LYS A 153 -16.82 10.19 5.14
C LYS A 153 -15.80 10.55 6.23
N ASP A 154 -15.17 9.54 6.83
CA ASP A 154 -14.19 9.73 7.90
C ASP A 154 -12.82 10.11 7.33
N ALA A 155 -12.50 9.65 6.12
CA ALA A 155 -11.27 9.97 5.38
C ALA A 155 -11.17 11.47 5.04
N LEU A 156 -12.29 12.12 4.76
CA LEU A 156 -12.34 13.57 4.55
C LEU A 156 -11.97 14.33 5.84
N GLU A 157 -12.51 13.91 6.98
CA GLU A 157 -12.25 14.56 8.27
C GLU A 157 -10.77 14.49 8.68
N VAL A 158 -10.10 13.38 8.37
CA VAL A 158 -8.68 13.19 8.69
C VAL A 158 -7.73 13.72 7.61
N GLY A 159 -8.25 14.18 6.45
CA GLY A 159 -7.48 14.79 5.37
C GLY A 159 -6.91 13.80 4.35
N LEU A 160 -7.42 12.59 4.31
CA LEU A 160 -7.00 11.58 3.33
C LEU A 160 -7.65 11.77 1.94
N ILE A 161 -8.78 12.46 1.86
CA ILE A 161 -9.43 12.88 0.61
C ILE A 161 -9.80 14.35 0.69
N ASP A 162 -10.15 14.96 -0.45
CA ASP A 162 -10.44 16.40 -0.54
C ASP A 162 -11.93 16.70 -0.62
N THR A 163 -12.70 15.84 -1.27
CA THR A 163 -14.14 16.08 -1.45
C THR A 163 -14.92 14.81 -1.73
N TYR A 164 -16.22 14.89 -1.54
CA TYR A 164 -17.12 13.83 -1.97
C TYR A 164 -17.53 14.02 -3.42
N GLY A 165 -17.62 12.91 -4.16
CA GLY A 165 -18.14 12.87 -5.51
C GLY A 165 -18.43 11.44 -5.92
N LEU A 166 -19.33 11.27 -6.86
CA LEU A 166 -19.56 9.98 -7.50
C LEU A 166 -18.38 9.70 -8.44
N SER A 167 -17.93 8.45 -8.45
CA SER A 167 -17.00 7.99 -9.46
C SER A 167 -17.57 8.29 -10.85
N LEU A 168 -16.82 8.95 -11.70
CA LEU A 168 -17.20 9.28 -13.09
C LEU A 168 -17.42 8.04 -13.98
N ILE A 169 -17.39 6.82 -13.40
CA ILE A 169 -17.68 5.56 -14.10
C ILE A 169 -19.17 5.41 -14.48
N HIS A 170 -20.02 6.31 -14.03
CA HIS A 170 -21.47 6.29 -14.30
C HIS A 170 -21.96 7.43 -15.19
N ILE A 171 -21.08 8.06 -15.95
CA ILE A 171 -21.44 9.01 -17.03
C ILE A 171 -21.25 8.34 -18.38
#